data_522d3beb8423802b26c8dfb49285f56e
#
_entry.id   522d3beb8423802b26c8dfb49285f56e
#
_cell.length_a   1.000
_cell.length_b   1.000
_cell.length_c   1.000
_cell.angle_alpha   90.00
_cell.angle_beta   90.00
_cell.angle_gamma   90.00
#
_symmetry.space_group_name_H-M   'P 1'
#
loop_
_entity.id
_entity.type
_entity.pdbx_description
1 polymer ?
#
loop_
_entity_poly.entity_id
_entity_poly.type
_entity_poly.pdbx_seq_one_letter_code
_entity_poly.pdbx_strand_id
1 'polypeptide(L)'
;MKKGIDISYCQGSPDFAKVRGAVDFVIMQIGYGRYAGQIDKTFARNYSECKKHGIPCGGYWFSYATTADEARQEAKCCIAAIKGKQFEYPIYFDVEGKSLVGKTGVSAMCKAFCEELEKAGYFAGIYMSRSPAQTMLTSEVAKRYALWLAEYGGKLNWSGEVGMWQYTDGGAVAA
;
A
#
# COMPACT_ATOMS: atom_id res chain seq x y z
N MET A 1 -19.42 4.93 -4.69
CA MET A 1 -18.03 4.98 -4.22
C MET A 1 -17.83 3.86 -3.21
N LYS A 2 -16.76 3.08 -3.34
CA LYS A 2 -16.43 2.03 -2.38
C LYS A 2 -15.66 2.60 -1.20
N LYS A 3 -15.91 2.07 0.00
CA LYS A 3 -15.22 2.46 1.25
C LYS A 3 -14.42 1.28 1.79
N GLY A 4 -13.22 1.54 2.23
CA GLY A 4 -12.35 0.54 2.82
C GLY A 4 -11.60 1.07 4.04
N ILE A 5 -10.83 0.18 4.64
CA ILE A 5 -9.90 0.50 5.71
C ILE A 5 -8.51 0.01 5.35
N ASP A 6 -7.50 0.68 5.86
CA ASP A 6 -6.15 0.15 5.90
C ASP A 6 -5.79 -0.22 7.34
N ILE A 7 -5.11 -1.34 7.49
CA ILE A 7 -4.80 -1.94 8.79
C ILE A 7 -3.38 -2.49 8.85
N SER A 8 -2.85 -2.51 10.05
CA SER A 8 -1.56 -3.12 10.40
C SER A 8 -1.64 -3.75 11.79
N TYR A 9 -0.53 -4.14 12.35
CA TYR A 9 -0.43 -4.57 13.73
C TYR A 9 -0.98 -3.54 14.74
N CYS A 10 -1.03 -2.27 14.35
CA CYS A 10 -1.53 -1.18 15.21
C CYS A 10 -3.02 -1.32 15.55
N GLN A 11 -3.80 -1.94 14.68
CA GLN A 11 -5.23 -2.18 14.90
C GLN A 11 -5.51 -3.47 15.69
N GLY A 12 -4.48 -4.19 16.10
CA GLY A 12 -4.62 -5.40 16.90
C GLY A 12 -5.31 -6.54 16.16
N SER A 13 -6.43 -6.99 16.69
CA SER A 13 -7.19 -8.15 16.17
C SER A 13 -8.65 -7.80 15.89
N PRO A 14 -8.95 -7.11 14.79
CA PRO A 14 -10.33 -6.77 14.42
C PRO A 14 -11.21 -8.01 14.26
N ASP A 15 -12.51 -7.86 14.53
CA ASP A 15 -13.52 -8.87 14.24
C ASP A 15 -13.95 -8.76 12.77
N PHE A 16 -13.41 -9.63 11.92
CA PHE A 16 -13.65 -9.58 10.47
C PHE A 16 -15.09 -9.92 10.07
N ALA A 17 -15.87 -10.58 10.91
CA ALA A 17 -17.31 -10.73 10.67
C ALA A 17 -18.02 -9.38 10.69
N LYS A 18 -17.65 -8.50 11.63
CA LYS A 18 -18.16 -7.12 11.69
C LYS A 18 -17.57 -6.25 10.59
N VAL A 19 -16.25 -6.34 10.33
CA VAL A 19 -15.58 -5.61 9.25
C VAL A 19 -16.26 -5.88 7.90
N ARG A 20 -16.65 -7.15 7.64
CA ARG A 20 -17.36 -7.53 6.39
C ARG A 20 -18.64 -6.75 6.14
N GLY A 21 -19.36 -6.39 7.19
CA GLY A 21 -20.58 -5.58 7.10
C GLY A 21 -20.35 -4.07 7.03
N ALA A 22 -19.13 -3.61 7.33
CA ALA A 22 -18.81 -2.19 7.49
C ALA A 22 -18.03 -1.60 6.31
N VAL A 23 -17.30 -2.41 5.54
CA VAL A 23 -16.43 -1.94 4.45
C VAL A 23 -16.52 -2.82 3.20
N ASP A 24 -16.15 -2.25 2.07
CA ASP A 24 -16.09 -2.95 0.78
C ASP A 24 -14.75 -3.67 0.55
N PHE A 25 -13.67 -3.19 1.17
CA PHE A 25 -12.32 -3.76 1.00
C PHE A 25 -11.40 -3.43 2.19
N VAL A 26 -10.29 -4.16 2.26
CA VAL A 26 -9.23 -3.96 3.26
C VAL A 26 -7.89 -3.89 2.56
N ILE A 27 -7.06 -2.91 2.90
CA ILE A 27 -5.64 -2.86 2.55
C ILE A 27 -4.83 -3.14 3.81
N MET A 28 -3.98 -4.15 3.79
CA MET A 28 -3.24 -4.58 4.99
C MET A 28 -1.74 -4.39 4.84
N GLN A 29 -1.07 -4.02 5.92
CA GLN A 29 0.39 -4.04 5.93
C GLN A 29 0.87 -5.49 5.73
N ILE A 30 1.75 -5.68 4.74
CA ILE A 30 2.42 -6.96 4.50
C ILE A 30 3.69 -7.02 5.33
N GLY A 31 4.49 -5.97 5.24
CA GLY A 31 5.76 -5.86 5.92
C GLY A 31 6.46 -4.54 5.60
N TYR A 32 7.77 -4.52 5.79
CA TYR A 32 8.58 -3.31 5.69
C TYR A 32 10.06 -3.64 5.44
N GLY A 33 10.77 -2.69 4.85
CA GLY A 33 12.21 -2.76 4.72
C GLY A 33 12.71 -3.83 3.74
N ARG A 34 14.02 -4.06 3.73
CA ARG A 34 14.73 -4.86 2.72
C ARG A 34 15.35 -6.16 3.22
N TYR A 35 15.05 -6.53 4.46
CA TYR A 35 15.57 -7.77 5.04
C TYR A 35 14.49 -8.84 5.13
N ALA A 36 14.90 -10.10 4.94
CA ALA A 36 13.99 -11.22 5.08
C ALA A 36 13.37 -11.27 6.48
N GLY A 37 12.08 -11.60 6.55
CA GLY A 37 11.37 -11.75 7.80
C GLY A 37 10.80 -10.46 8.40
N GLN A 38 10.99 -9.31 7.76
CA GLN A 38 10.34 -8.06 8.16
C GLN A 38 8.86 -8.03 7.72
N ILE A 39 8.07 -8.95 8.27
CA ILE A 39 6.66 -9.12 7.96
C ILE A 39 5.84 -8.61 9.13
N ASP A 40 4.75 -7.88 8.84
CA ASP A 40 3.79 -7.45 9.87
C ASP A 40 3.23 -8.68 10.59
N LYS A 41 3.28 -8.66 11.93
CA LYS A 41 2.89 -9.81 12.76
C LYS A 41 1.41 -10.21 12.63
N THR A 42 0.56 -9.30 12.09
CA THR A 42 -0.87 -9.55 11.87
C THR A 42 -1.19 -9.89 10.42
N PHE A 43 -0.22 -9.82 9.49
CA PHE A 43 -0.48 -10.01 8.06
C PHE A 43 -1.12 -11.34 7.74
N ALA A 44 -0.55 -12.45 8.22
CA ALA A 44 -1.06 -13.79 7.93
C ALA A 44 -2.52 -13.96 8.40
N ARG A 45 -2.83 -13.47 9.60
CA ARG A 45 -4.19 -13.47 10.14
C ARG A 45 -5.12 -12.59 9.30
N ASN A 46 -4.73 -11.34 9.05
CA ASN A 46 -5.56 -10.39 8.31
C ASN A 46 -5.88 -10.90 6.91
N TYR A 47 -4.90 -11.46 6.20
CA TYR A 47 -5.11 -12.08 4.90
C TYR A 47 -6.09 -13.26 4.98
N SER A 48 -5.86 -14.21 5.90
CA SER A 48 -6.70 -15.37 6.10
C SER A 48 -8.14 -15.00 6.44
N GLU A 49 -8.33 -14.04 7.33
CA GLU A 49 -9.66 -13.55 7.71
C GLU A 49 -10.37 -12.83 6.57
N CYS A 50 -9.68 -12.02 5.77
CA CYS A 50 -10.27 -11.43 4.56
C CYS A 50 -10.78 -12.51 3.61
N LYS A 51 -9.97 -13.56 3.34
CA LYS A 51 -10.39 -14.67 2.47
C LYS A 51 -11.57 -15.45 3.04
N LYS A 52 -11.53 -15.77 4.31
CA LYS A 52 -12.60 -16.49 5.02
C LYS A 52 -13.95 -15.74 4.95
N HIS A 53 -13.92 -14.43 5.09
CA HIS A 53 -15.12 -13.60 5.08
C HIS A 53 -15.47 -13.01 3.70
N GLY A 54 -14.72 -13.36 2.65
CA GLY A 54 -14.96 -12.86 1.29
C GLY A 54 -14.81 -11.35 1.17
N ILE A 55 -13.86 -10.76 1.91
CA ILE A 55 -13.54 -9.32 1.83
C ILE A 55 -12.44 -9.13 0.80
N PRO A 56 -12.68 -8.38 -0.29
CA PRO A 56 -11.64 -8.04 -1.24
C PRO A 56 -10.48 -7.32 -0.53
N CYS A 57 -9.24 -7.70 -0.84
CA CYS A 57 -8.10 -7.11 -0.16
C CYS A 57 -6.92 -6.81 -1.07
N GLY A 58 -6.11 -5.88 -0.62
CA GLY A 58 -4.79 -5.55 -1.12
C GLY A 58 -3.81 -5.43 0.03
N GLY A 59 -2.61 -4.96 -0.27
CA GLY A 59 -1.60 -4.80 0.76
C GLY A 59 -0.70 -3.61 0.52
N TYR A 60 0.15 -3.30 1.51
CA TYR A 60 1.19 -2.32 1.35
C TYR A 60 2.49 -2.77 2.02
N TRP A 61 3.60 -2.29 1.47
CA TRP A 61 4.94 -2.49 1.97
C TRP A 61 5.53 -1.16 2.39
N PHE A 62 5.83 -1.01 3.66
CA PHE A 62 6.41 0.22 4.21
C PHE A 62 7.89 0.33 3.85
N SER A 63 8.26 1.36 3.09
CA SER A 63 9.61 1.53 2.59
C SER A 63 10.52 2.23 3.59
N TYR A 64 11.75 1.71 3.67
CA TYR A 64 12.92 2.39 4.23
C TYR A 64 13.99 2.67 3.17
N ALA A 65 13.69 2.39 1.90
CA ALA A 65 14.61 2.57 0.80
C ALA A 65 14.93 4.06 0.58
N THR A 66 16.16 4.33 0.16
CA THR A 66 16.63 5.64 -0.30
C THR A 66 17.21 5.59 -1.70
N THR A 67 17.29 4.40 -2.28
CA THR A 67 17.75 4.15 -3.66
C THR A 67 16.84 3.15 -4.38
N ALA A 68 16.91 3.14 -5.71
CA ALA A 68 16.17 2.20 -6.53
C ALA A 68 16.58 0.73 -6.26
N ASP A 69 17.86 0.47 -5.99
CA ASP A 69 18.34 -0.87 -5.67
C ASP A 69 17.81 -1.37 -4.34
N GLU A 70 17.75 -0.51 -3.33
CA GLU A 70 17.10 -0.83 -2.06
C GLU A 70 15.60 -1.12 -2.25
N ALA A 71 14.91 -0.32 -3.07
CA ALA A 71 13.50 -0.56 -3.39
C ALA A 71 13.28 -1.90 -4.11
N ARG A 72 14.20 -2.33 -4.99
CA ARG A 72 14.16 -3.69 -5.60
C ARG A 72 14.34 -4.78 -4.55
N GLN A 73 15.21 -4.58 -3.57
CA GLN A 73 15.37 -5.53 -2.48
C GLN A 73 14.10 -5.63 -1.62
N GLU A 74 13.48 -4.49 -1.32
CA GLU A 74 12.19 -4.44 -0.63
C GLU A 74 11.10 -5.17 -1.43
N ALA A 75 11.04 -4.96 -2.75
CA ALA A 75 10.11 -5.68 -3.63
C ALA A 75 10.29 -7.19 -3.56
N LYS A 76 11.54 -7.68 -3.59
CA LYS A 76 11.84 -9.11 -3.45
C LYS A 76 11.38 -9.69 -2.12
N CYS A 77 11.57 -8.95 -1.03
CA CYS A 77 11.07 -9.33 0.29
C CYS A 77 9.54 -9.38 0.32
N CYS A 78 8.89 -8.38 -0.26
CA CYS A 78 7.43 -8.33 -0.40
C CYS A 78 6.91 -9.52 -1.21
N ILE A 79 7.48 -9.80 -2.37
CA ILE A 79 7.10 -10.91 -3.25
C ILE A 79 7.24 -12.25 -2.52
N ALA A 80 8.33 -12.45 -1.78
CA ALA A 80 8.53 -13.65 -0.97
C ALA A 80 7.43 -13.81 0.09
N ALA A 81 7.04 -12.71 0.75
CA ALA A 81 6.00 -12.72 1.78
C ALA A 81 4.61 -13.04 1.25
N ILE A 82 4.30 -12.66 0.01
CA ILE A 82 2.99 -12.84 -0.61
C ILE A 82 2.91 -14.03 -1.59
N LYS A 83 3.96 -14.81 -1.68
CA LYS A 83 4.01 -15.98 -2.58
C LYS A 83 2.82 -16.90 -2.36
N GLY A 84 2.12 -17.23 -3.45
CA GLY A 84 0.93 -18.08 -3.42
C GLY A 84 -0.35 -17.39 -2.91
N LYS A 85 -0.29 -16.11 -2.59
CA LYS A 85 -1.45 -15.31 -2.18
C LYS A 85 -2.02 -14.53 -3.36
N GLN A 86 -3.32 -14.27 -3.31
CA GLN A 86 -4.05 -13.52 -4.34
C GLN A 86 -4.72 -12.29 -3.72
N PHE A 87 -4.68 -11.18 -4.45
CA PHE A 87 -5.24 -9.91 -4.03
C PHE A 87 -6.13 -9.33 -5.12
N GLU A 88 -7.27 -8.80 -4.74
CA GLU A 88 -8.22 -8.12 -5.62
C GLU A 88 -7.88 -6.64 -5.81
N TYR A 89 -7.08 -6.08 -4.89
CA TYR A 89 -6.57 -4.71 -4.91
C TYR A 89 -5.04 -4.72 -5.07
N PRO A 90 -4.44 -3.58 -5.47
CA PRO A 90 -3.00 -3.50 -5.67
C PRO A 90 -2.19 -3.80 -4.40
N ILE A 91 -0.92 -4.12 -4.63
CA ILE A 91 0.14 -4.05 -3.62
C ILE A 91 0.79 -2.68 -3.76
N TYR A 92 0.70 -1.87 -2.72
CA TYR A 92 1.19 -0.50 -2.70
C TYR A 92 2.58 -0.39 -2.09
N PHE A 93 3.44 0.37 -2.75
CA PHE A 93 4.72 0.82 -2.22
C PHE A 93 4.47 2.08 -1.40
N ASP A 94 4.65 2.00 -0.09
CA ASP A 94 4.39 3.08 0.86
C ASP A 94 5.66 3.91 1.07
N VAL A 95 5.68 5.11 0.47
CA VAL A 95 6.84 5.99 0.43
C VAL A 95 6.59 7.23 1.25
N GLU A 96 7.25 7.30 2.41
CA GLU A 96 7.14 8.42 3.34
C GLU A 96 8.41 8.58 4.18
N GLY A 97 8.47 9.65 4.99
CA GLY A 97 9.58 9.87 5.92
C GLY A 97 10.95 9.92 5.23
N LYS A 98 11.85 9.05 5.65
CA LYS A 98 13.25 9.00 5.15
C LYS A 98 13.36 8.61 3.67
N SER A 99 12.36 7.99 3.11
CA SER A 99 12.32 7.60 1.69
C SER A 99 11.99 8.77 0.76
N LEU A 100 11.66 9.94 1.27
CA LEU A 100 11.39 11.15 0.48
C LEU A 100 12.71 11.84 0.06
N VAL A 101 13.46 11.19 -0.81
CA VAL A 101 14.81 11.58 -1.23
C VAL A 101 14.87 12.50 -2.48
N GLY A 102 13.75 13.12 -2.83
CA GLY A 102 13.64 14.01 -3.98
C GLY A 102 13.05 13.34 -5.21
N LYS A 103 12.66 14.15 -6.21
CA LYS A 103 11.83 13.71 -7.35
C LYS A 103 12.43 12.57 -8.15
N THR A 104 13.69 12.68 -8.53
CA THR A 104 14.37 11.65 -9.32
C THR A 104 14.50 10.34 -8.52
N GLY A 105 14.94 10.43 -7.27
CA GLY A 105 15.12 9.26 -6.39
C GLY A 105 13.82 8.56 -6.07
N VAL A 106 12.80 9.30 -5.63
CA VAL A 106 11.47 8.75 -5.31
C VAL A 106 10.85 8.08 -6.52
N SER A 107 10.86 8.74 -7.68
CA SER A 107 10.28 8.16 -8.90
C SER A 107 11.02 6.90 -9.36
N ALA A 108 12.35 6.88 -9.25
CA ALA A 108 13.14 5.69 -9.55
C ALA A 108 12.85 4.52 -8.60
N MET A 109 12.70 4.79 -7.29
CA MET A 109 12.33 3.79 -6.29
C MET A 109 10.94 3.21 -6.56
N CYS A 110 9.95 4.07 -6.79
CA CYS A 110 8.58 3.64 -7.09
C CYS A 110 8.54 2.76 -8.35
N LYS A 111 9.21 3.16 -9.41
CA LYS A 111 9.32 2.38 -10.63
C LYS A 111 9.98 1.02 -10.36
N ALA A 112 11.11 1.00 -9.66
CA ALA A 112 11.85 -0.22 -9.34
C ALA A 112 11.02 -1.24 -8.54
N PHE A 113 10.32 -0.79 -7.50
CA PHE A 113 9.44 -1.65 -6.71
C PHE A 113 8.27 -2.19 -7.55
N CYS A 114 7.54 -1.29 -8.22
CA CYS A 114 6.35 -1.67 -8.97
C CYS A 114 6.67 -2.61 -10.15
N GLU A 115 7.76 -2.40 -10.87
CA GLU A 115 8.19 -3.30 -11.94
C GLU A 115 8.46 -4.72 -11.46
N GLU A 116 9.11 -4.89 -10.30
CA GLU A 116 9.35 -6.22 -9.71
C GLU A 116 8.03 -6.90 -9.32
N LEU A 117 7.09 -6.17 -8.72
CA LEU A 117 5.78 -6.71 -8.36
C LEU A 117 5.00 -7.14 -9.61
N GLU A 118 4.98 -6.33 -10.67
CA GLU A 118 4.31 -6.66 -11.93
C GLU A 118 4.94 -7.89 -12.61
N LYS A 119 6.28 -8.00 -12.63
CA LYS A 119 6.97 -9.20 -13.14
C LYS A 119 6.57 -10.46 -12.39
N ALA A 120 6.28 -10.34 -11.09
CA ALA A 120 5.81 -11.44 -10.27
C ALA A 120 4.30 -11.73 -10.41
N GLY A 121 3.58 -10.96 -11.24
CA GLY A 121 2.16 -11.16 -11.53
C GLY A 121 1.22 -10.41 -10.60
N TYR A 122 1.69 -9.43 -9.85
CA TYR A 122 0.87 -8.62 -8.95
C TYR A 122 0.56 -7.25 -9.54
N PHE A 123 -0.63 -6.75 -9.25
CA PHE A 123 -0.99 -5.37 -9.56
C PHE A 123 -0.33 -4.44 -8.55
N ALA A 124 0.48 -3.48 -9.02
CA ALA A 124 1.29 -2.61 -8.17
C ALA A 124 0.78 -1.18 -8.17
N GLY A 125 0.96 -0.50 -7.04
CA GLY A 125 0.61 0.90 -6.87
C GLY A 125 1.57 1.63 -5.92
N ILE A 126 1.29 2.90 -5.70
CA ILE A 126 2.11 3.81 -4.88
C ILE A 126 1.20 4.48 -3.87
N TYR A 127 1.58 4.38 -2.58
CA TYR A 127 0.98 5.18 -1.52
C TYR A 127 1.92 6.32 -1.13
N MET A 128 1.38 7.53 -1.10
CA MET A 128 2.06 8.73 -0.59
C MET A 128 1.06 9.72 -0.04
N SER A 129 1.51 10.62 0.83
CA SER A 129 0.78 11.86 1.09
C SER A 129 0.71 12.71 -0.18
N ARG A 130 -0.41 13.39 -0.40
CA ARG A 130 -0.68 14.18 -1.61
C ARG A 130 0.43 15.20 -1.91
N SER A 131 0.89 15.93 -0.90
CA SER A 131 1.91 16.98 -1.10
C SER A 131 3.25 16.42 -1.59
N PRO A 132 3.88 15.41 -0.95
CA PRO A 132 5.05 14.74 -1.51
C PRO A 132 4.80 14.14 -2.89
N ALA A 133 3.65 13.53 -3.14
CA ALA A 133 3.34 12.96 -4.45
C ALA A 133 3.37 14.01 -5.55
N GLN A 134 2.83 15.19 -5.29
CA GLN A 134 2.80 16.30 -6.25
C GLN A 134 4.19 16.82 -6.62
N THR A 135 5.13 16.80 -5.68
CA THR A 135 6.47 17.36 -5.85
C THR A 135 7.53 16.32 -6.22
N MET A 136 7.33 15.06 -5.82
CA MET A 136 8.35 14.00 -5.91
C MET A 136 8.01 12.85 -6.87
N LEU A 137 6.82 12.81 -7.47
CA LEU A 137 6.53 11.90 -8.57
C LEU A 137 6.69 12.60 -9.91
N THR A 138 7.40 11.96 -10.86
CA THR A 138 7.35 12.38 -12.24
C THR A 138 5.97 12.09 -12.83
N SER A 139 5.57 12.87 -13.84
CA SER A 139 4.31 12.66 -14.54
C SER A 139 4.19 11.25 -15.14
N GLU A 140 5.29 10.69 -15.62
CA GLU A 140 5.37 9.33 -16.14
C GLU A 140 4.98 8.30 -15.07
N VAL A 141 5.61 8.35 -13.90
CA VAL A 141 5.36 7.39 -12.80
C VAL A 141 3.96 7.57 -12.24
N ALA A 142 3.52 8.81 -12.03
CA ALA A 142 2.19 9.10 -11.51
C ALA A 142 1.05 8.61 -12.41
N LYS A 143 1.25 8.60 -13.74
CA LYS A 143 0.26 8.10 -14.72
C LYS A 143 0.34 6.59 -14.95
N ARG A 144 1.51 6.00 -14.69
CA ARG A 144 1.76 4.58 -15.01
C ARG A 144 1.21 3.63 -13.94
N TYR A 145 1.25 4.02 -12.68
CA TYR A 145 0.88 3.15 -11.56
C TYR A 145 -0.34 3.64 -10.83
N ALA A 146 -1.07 2.73 -10.19
CA ALA A 146 -2.20 3.07 -9.34
C ALA A 146 -1.74 3.96 -8.17
N LEU A 147 -2.41 5.09 -7.97
CA LEU A 147 -2.11 5.98 -6.86
C LEU A 147 -3.11 5.80 -5.73
N TRP A 148 -2.60 5.69 -4.53
CA TRP A 148 -3.31 5.81 -3.27
C TRP A 148 -2.74 7.01 -2.51
N LEU A 149 -3.50 8.09 -2.46
CA LEU A 149 -3.05 9.35 -1.89
C LEU A 149 -3.72 9.66 -0.56
N ALA A 150 -2.91 10.09 0.42
CA ALA A 150 -3.38 10.59 1.71
C ALA A 150 -3.47 12.12 1.68
N GLU A 151 -4.64 12.63 1.96
CA GLU A 151 -4.90 14.03 2.29
C GLU A 151 -6.11 14.08 3.22
N TYR A 152 -5.89 14.47 4.46
CA TYR A 152 -6.93 14.45 5.47
C TYR A 152 -7.77 15.71 5.41
N GLY A 153 -9.09 15.51 5.49
CA GLY A 153 -10.07 16.59 5.34
C GLY A 153 -11.15 16.27 4.31
N GLY A 154 -11.88 17.27 3.91
CA GLY A 154 -13.07 17.10 3.06
C GLY A 154 -12.80 17.03 1.56
N LYS A 155 -11.54 17.19 1.11
CA LYS A 155 -11.21 17.28 -0.31
C LYS A 155 -9.82 16.76 -0.60
N LEU A 156 -9.69 16.03 -1.72
CA LEU A 156 -8.40 15.67 -2.29
C LEU A 156 -8.02 16.68 -3.38
N ASN A 157 -6.89 17.40 -3.18
CA ASN A 157 -6.38 18.39 -4.11
C ASN A 157 -5.37 17.77 -5.09
N TRP A 158 -5.87 16.96 -6.00
CA TRP A 158 -5.10 16.28 -7.03
C TRP A 158 -5.76 16.45 -8.39
N SER A 159 -4.97 16.80 -9.41
CA SER A 159 -5.47 17.08 -10.76
C SER A 159 -5.44 15.88 -11.72
N GLY A 160 -4.75 14.81 -11.34
CA GLY A 160 -4.64 13.60 -12.15
C GLY A 160 -5.61 12.51 -11.72
N GLU A 161 -5.48 11.35 -12.35
CA GLU A 161 -6.20 10.16 -11.91
C GLU A 161 -5.67 9.68 -10.57
N VAL A 162 -6.56 9.23 -9.71
CA VAL A 162 -6.26 8.63 -8.41
C VAL A 162 -7.18 7.43 -8.19
N GLY A 163 -6.59 6.29 -7.84
CA GLY A 163 -7.36 5.07 -7.61
C GLY A 163 -7.95 4.99 -6.20
N MET A 164 -7.29 5.58 -5.21
CA MET A 164 -7.72 5.50 -3.81
C MET A 164 -7.33 6.78 -3.05
N TRP A 165 -8.24 7.21 -2.19
CA TRP A 165 -8.02 8.36 -1.31
C TRP A 165 -8.13 7.94 0.15
N GLN A 166 -7.05 8.14 0.92
CA GLN A 166 -7.08 8.04 2.38
C GLN A 166 -7.45 9.43 2.92
N TYR A 167 -8.68 9.57 3.40
CA TYR A 167 -9.21 10.86 3.85
C TYR A 167 -9.10 11.08 5.36
N THR A 168 -8.69 10.06 6.10
CA THR A 168 -8.45 10.12 7.56
C THR A 168 -7.51 9.00 7.99
N ASP A 169 -6.77 9.22 9.06
CA ASP A 169 -5.98 8.22 9.78
C ASP A 169 -6.64 7.78 11.12
N GLY A 170 -7.72 8.45 11.50
CA GLY A 170 -8.47 8.21 12.73
C GLY A 170 -9.90 7.68 12.48
N GLY A 171 -10.13 7.03 11.34
CA GLY A 171 -11.44 6.46 11.00
C GLY A 171 -11.84 5.34 11.96
N ALA A 172 -13.14 5.23 12.24
CA ALA A 172 -13.70 4.15 13.04
C ALA A 172 -14.75 3.38 12.23
N VAL A 173 -14.65 2.06 12.25
CA VAL A 173 -15.65 1.12 11.71
C VAL A 173 -15.98 0.05 12.76
N ALA A 174 -17.10 -0.62 12.60
CA ALA A 174 -17.42 -1.78 13.45
C ALA A 174 -16.40 -2.90 13.18
N ALA A 175 -15.67 -3.32 14.23
CA ALA A 175 -14.58 -4.31 14.10
C ALA A 175 -14.45 -5.16 15.38
#